data_79b2cbef164f1dbc170b5c113283afe7
#
_entry.id   79b2cbef164f1dbc170b5c113283afe7
#
_cell.length_a   1.000
_cell.length_b   1.000
_cell.length_c   1.000
_cell.angle_alpha   90.00
_cell.angle_beta   90.00
_cell.angle_gamma   90.00
#
_symmetry.space_group_name_H-M   'P 1'
#
loop_
_entity.id
_entity.type
_entity.pdbx_description
1 polymer ?
#
loop_
_entity_poly.entity_id
_entity_poly.type
_entity_poly.pdbx_seq_one_letter_code
_entity_poly.pdbx_strand_id
1 'polypeptide(L)'
;MKSFGLLLAALVLAPCLWAATAVVEDDGMLTVDGKRVFVLGLYENPKDDAKLAEAAAAGFNLVHAPADAEAVKRLWDKGLYAWANTGYAIDFSGDLAKGKEALGKMVADLAALPGFLVWEVPDEALWNAWYSATQWRRGAEPRQQRELIDALTDAALKEKLNAMRSEAEAAYATAQPEIGEQIADAIWRELGKEPPQPDLNLSNAPERAAKLGEGMVAGYAHLKEIDPAHPIWMNHAPRNSIEQLAFFNRAADIVGCDIYPVPQGKVGHSDLSDTTMASVGGYTRRMMEAAPGKPAWMVLQGFGWADLNETAGAQERESMRKPKPEESRFMAYDAIVNGARGILYWGTAYIGEDTSFWQELCALIAELKDLQPVLSAPDAALDVKVTLAETWGSLDRGISVLPKQAGDGVHLIVVNEWLDPLRYTLSGLDSLNGKQYKDSTTGLTATVENGTLTLPIRGYGVHVLQPAG
;
A
#
# COMPACT_ATOMS: atom_id res chain seq x y z
N MET A 1 22.16 -51.87 51.66
CA MET A 1 21.12 -51.12 50.96
C MET A 1 21.82 -50.07 50.13
N LYS A 2 21.87 -50.24 48.78
CA LYS A 2 22.52 -49.32 47.83
C LYS A 2 21.40 -48.59 47.12
N SER A 3 21.27 -47.28 47.35
CA SER A 3 20.32 -46.41 46.67
C SER A 3 20.80 -46.10 45.28
N PHE A 4 20.03 -46.49 44.28
CA PHE A 4 20.17 -46.08 42.89
C PHE A 4 19.46 -44.73 42.68
N GLY A 5 20.21 -43.66 42.43
CA GLY A 5 19.67 -42.39 41.99
C GLY A 5 19.39 -42.42 40.49
N LEU A 6 18.12 -42.30 40.12
CA LEU A 6 17.72 -42.09 38.73
C LEU A 6 17.97 -40.61 38.35
N LEU A 7 18.93 -40.37 37.45
CA LEU A 7 19.09 -39.08 36.77
C LEU A 7 18.03 -39.00 35.68
N LEU A 8 17.03 -38.18 35.84
CA LEU A 8 16.10 -37.78 34.78
C LEU A 8 16.82 -36.71 33.93
N ALA A 9 17.31 -37.10 32.76
CA ALA A 9 17.77 -36.14 31.75
C ALA A 9 16.52 -35.50 31.11
N ALA A 10 16.23 -34.23 31.42
CA ALA A 10 15.26 -33.44 30.71
C ALA A 10 15.82 -33.18 29.31
N LEU A 11 15.26 -33.85 28.30
CA LEU A 11 15.44 -33.47 26.88
C LEU A 11 14.77 -32.12 26.68
N VAL A 12 15.55 -31.06 26.65
CA VAL A 12 15.09 -29.76 26.12
C VAL A 12 15.03 -29.97 24.60
N LEU A 13 13.81 -30.23 24.08
CA LEU A 13 13.53 -30.13 22.67
C LEU A 13 13.71 -28.65 22.29
N ALA A 14 14.84 -28.34 21.65
CA ALA A 14 14.95 -27.06 20.95
C ALA A 14 13.78 -26.98 19.97
N PRO A 15 13.02 -25.86 19.92
CA PRO A 15 12.02 -25.70 18.91
C PRO A 15 12.71 -25.81 17.54
N CYS A 16 12.30 -26.78 16.72
CA CYS A 16 12.65 -26.78 15.31
C CYS A 16 12.11 -25.48 14.74
N LEU A 17 12.97 -24.54 14.40
CA LEU A 17 12.64 -23.31 13.69
C LEU A 17 12.28 -23.72 12.25
N TRP A 18 10.99 -23.99 12.02
CA TRP A 18 10.46 -24.25 10.68
C TRP A 18 10.17 -22.90 10.04
N ALA A 19 10.34 -22.83 8.71
CA ALA A 19 9.86 -21.66 7.95
C ALA A 19 8.39 -21.39 8.26
N ALA A 20 8.01 -20.12 8.39
CA ALA A 20 6.61 -19.76 8.59
C ALA A 20 5.78 -20.17 7.37
N THR A 21 4.58 -20.70 7.60
CA THR A 21 3.67 -21.02 6.52
C THR A 21 2.61 -19.92 6.45
N ALA A 22 2.53 -19.23 5.30
CA ALA A 22 1.57 -18.17 5.06
C ALA A 22 0.55 -18.60 4.00
N VAL A 23 -0.74 -18.51 4.33
CA VAL A 23 -1.84 -18.86 3.43
C VAL A 23 -2.81 -17.69 3.35
N VAL A 24 -3.22 -17.34 2.14
CA VAL A 24 -4.34 -16.43 1.90
C VAL A 24 -5.61 -17.28 1.89
N GLU A 25 -6.49 -17.06 2.86
CA GLU A 25 -7.76 -17.76 3.00
C GLU A 25 -8.77 -17.30 1.93
N ASP A 26 -9.87 -18.04 1.77
CA ASP A 26 -10.92 -17.71 0.78
C ASP A 26 -11.57 -16.34 1.01
N ASP A 27 -11.59 -15.85 2.26
CA ASP A 27 -12.09 -14.52 2.60
C ASP A 27 -11.00 -13.43 2.52
N GLY A 28 -9.83 -13.78 1.99
CA GLY A 28 -8.70 -12.88 1.79
C GLY A 28 -7.84 -12.62 3.04
N MET A 29 -8.18 -13.20 4.20
CA MET A 29 -7.37 -13.04 5.40
C MET A 29 -6.09 -13.87 5.32
N LEU A 30 -4.96 -13.28 5.76
CA LEU A 30 -3.72 -14.04 5.90
C LEU A 30 -3.80 -14.95 7.13
N THR A 31 -3.37 -16.20 6.96
CA THR A 31 -3.13 -17.15 8.05
C THR A 31 -1.64 -17.46 8.11
N VAL A 32 -1.04 -17.25 9.27
CA VAL A 32 0.38 -17.55 9.54
C VAL A 32 0.44 -18.64 10.59
N ASP A 33 1.03 -19.77 10.26
CA ASP A 33 1.12 -20.97 11.12
C ASP A 33 -0.26 -21.35 11.72
N GLY A 34 -1.31 -21.29 10.91
CA GLY A 34 -2.68 -21.61 11.30
C GLY A 34 -3.40 -20.54 12.11
N LYS A 35 -2.82 -19.37 12.31
CA LYS A 35 -3.45 -18.22 12.99
C LYS A 35 -3.79 -17.13 11.99
N ARG A 36 -5.02 -16.64 12.02
CA ARG A 36 -5.46 -15.51 11.19
C ARG A 36 -4.79 -14.22 11.68
N VAL A 37 -4.29 -13.44 10.75
CA VAL A 37 -3.54 -12.20 11.02
C VAL A 37 -4.02 -11.09 10.09
N PHE A 38 -4.44 -9.97 10.67
CA PHE A 38 -4.56 -8.73 9.93
C PHE A 38 -3.17 -8.08 9.86
N VAL A 39 -2.69 -7.78 8.66
CA VAL A 39 -1.34 -7.23 8.48
C VAL A 39 -1.30 -5.76 8.90
N LEU A 40 -0.33 -5.45 9.78
CA LEU A 40 0.06 -4.10 10.19
C LEU A 40 1.54 -3.95 9.86
N GLY A 41 1.86 -3.26 8.76
CA GLY A 41 3.20 -3.30 8.20
C GLY A 41 3.90 -1.95 8.09
N LEU A 42 5.22 -2.02 7.94
CA LEU A 42 6.07 -0.91 7.55
C LEU A 42 6.68 -1.18 6.19
N TYR A 43 6.59 -0.20 5.31
CA TYR A 43 7.18 -0.28 3.97
C TYR A 43 8.70 -0.07 3.99
N GLU A 44 9.22 0.59 5.02
CA GLU A 44 10.65 0.75 5.23
C GLU A 44 11.14 -0.08 6.43
N ASN A 45 12.41 -0.43 6.39
CA ASN A 45 13.10 -1.07 7.49
C ASN A 45 13.82 -0.01 8.35
N PRO A 46 13.36 0.28 9.56
CA PRO A 46 14.06 1.21 10.44
C PRO A 46 15.50 0.75 10.69
N LYS A 47 16.47 1.66 10.46
CA LYS A 47 17.90 1.37 10.68
C LYS A 47 18.24 1.26 12.17
N ASP A 48 17.51 1.99 13.00
CA ASP A 48 17.65 1.99 14.46
C ASP A 48 16.89 0.83 15.07
N ASP A 49 17.57 0.00 15.85
CA ASP A 49 17.00 -1.14 16.57
C ASP A 49 16.01 -0.72 17.67
N ALA A 50 16.14 0.48 18.26
CA ALA A 50 15.21 0.99 19.22
C ALA A 50 13.86 1.31 18.53
N LYS A 51 13.89 2.01 17.41
CA LYS A 51 12.69 2.30 16.61
C LYS A 51 12.02 1.01 16.11
N LEU A 52 12.81 0.02 15.75
CA LEU A 52 12.28 -1.30 15.35
C LEU A 52 11.61 -2.03 16.52
N ALA A 53 12.19 -1.95 17.72
CA ALA A 53 11.60 -2.51 18.94
C ALA A 53 10.29 -1.78 19.34
N GLU A 54 10.24 -0.46 19.18
CA GLU A 54 9.02 0.34 19.36
C GLU A 54 7.93 -0.09 18.38
N ALA A 55 8.28 -0.28 17.11
CA ALA A 55 7.33 -0.77 16.09
C ALA A 55 6.73 -2.14 16.48
N ALA A 56 7.58 -3.08 16.89
CA ALA A 56 7.11 -4.40 17.34
C ALA A 56 6.23 -4.30 18.60
N ALA A 57 6.61 -3.48 19.57
CA ALA A 57 5.85 -3.27 20.79
C ALA A 57 4.47 -2.64 20.49
N ALA A 58 4.41 -1.69 19.56
CA ALA A 58 3.16 -1.08 19.11
C ALA A 58 2.23 -2.09 18.44
N GLY A 59 2.77 -3.08 17.73
CA GLY A 59 1.96 -4.12 17.09
C GLY A 59 2.14 -4.23 15.58
N PHE A 60 3.09 -3.53 15.00
CA PHE A 60 3.51 -3.88 13.64
C PHE A 60 3.94 -5.35 13.62
N ASN A 61 3.57 -6.05 12.56
CA ASN A 61 3.86 -7.48 12.43
C ASN A 61 4.58 -7.85 11.14
N LEU A 62 4.66 -6.96 10.15
CA LEU A 62 5.31 -7.20 8.87
C LEU A 62 6.15 -5.97 8.45
N VAL A 63 7.42 -6.16 8.13
CA VAL A 63 8.37 -5.08 7.81
C VAL A 63 9.17 -5.43 6.57
N HIS A 64 9.45 -4.44 5.71
CA HIS A 64 10.35 -4.62 4.58
C HIS A 64 11.74 -5.09 5.02
N ALA A 65 12.29 -6.05 4.30
CA ALA A 65 13.70 -6.42 4.39
C ALA A 65 14.34 -6.42 3.00
N PRO A 66 15.57 -5.93 2.84
CA PRO A 66 16.33 -6.30 1.66
C PRO A 66 16.40 -7.82 1.55
N ALA A 67 16.59 -8.34 0.34
CA ALA A 67 16.72 -9.79 0.10
C ALA A 67 18.03 -10.35 0.67
N ASP A 68 18.13 -10.30 1.98
CA ASP A 68 19.31 -10.64 2.78
C ASP A 68 18.92 -11.36 4.08
N ALA A 69 19.55 -12.50 4.35
CA ALA A 69 19.20 -13.35 5.48
C ALA A 69 19.42 -12.67 6.86
N GLU A 70 20.45 -11.85 6.99
CA GLU A 70 20.74 -11.13 8.24
C GLU A 70 19.67 -10.07 8.50
N ALA A 71 19.17 -9.40 7.45
CA ALA A 71 18.09 -8.44 7.57
C ALA A 71 16.79 -9.12 8.02
N VAL A 72 16.42 -10.27 7.44
CA VAL A 72 15.27 -11.06 7.87
C VAL A 72 15.43 -11.52 9.31
N LYS A 73 16.60 -12.06 9.65
CA LYS A 73 16.89 -12.49 11.03
C LYS A 73 16.78 -11.34 12.03
N ARG A 74 17.29 -10.16 11.70
CA ARG A 74 17.20 -8.96 12.56
C ARG A 74 15.76 -8.62 12.90
N LEU A 75 14.82 -8.71 11.94
CA LEU A 75 13.40 -8.50 12.15
C LEU A 75 12.79 -9.60 13.02
N TRP A 76 13.11 -10.86 12.71
CA TRP A 76 12.63 -12.01 13.46
C TRP A 76 13.07 -11.99 14.94
N ASP A 77 14.29 -11.58 15.24
CA ASP A 77 14.80 -11.41 16.60
C ASP A 77 14.02 -10.35 17.41
N LYS A 78 13.25 -9.47 16.73
CA LYS A 78 12.34 -8.50 17.34
C LYS A 78 10.86 -8.97 17.35
N GLY A 79 10.58 -10.17 16.86
CA GLY A 79 9.20 -10.69 16.76
C GLY A 79 8.42 -10.15 15.56
N LEU A 80 9.11 -9.67 14.52
CA LEU A 80 8.54 -9.14 13.30
C LEU A 80 8.79 -10.11 12.14
N TYR A 81 7.80 -10.27 11.28
CA TYR A 81 7.98 -10.93 9.99
C TYR A 81 8.57 -9.97 8.96
N ALA A 82 9.24 -10.54 7.97
CA ALA A 82 9.82 -9.84 6.85
C ALA A 82 9.07 -10.11 5.55
N TRP A 83 8.99 -9.10 4.71
CA TRP A 83 8.70 -9.25 3.30
C TRP A 83 9.88 -8.72 2.48
N ALA A 84 10.13 -9.29 1.30
CA ALA A 84 11.22 -8.87 0.43
C ALA A 84 10.75 -8.70 -1.02
N ASN A 85 11.27 -7.67 -1.67
CA ASN A 85 10.97 -7.38 -3.06
C ASN A 85 11.86 -8.22 -3.98
N THR A 86 11.25 -8.90 -4.96
CA THR A 86 11.96 -9.70 -5.97
C THR A 86 12.74 -8.84 -6.97
N GLY A 87 12.48 -7.53 -7.00
CA GLY A 87 12.94 -6.68 -8.08
C GLY A 87 12.48 -7.26 -9.43
N TYR A 88 13.10 -6.79 -10.49
CA TYR A 88 12.81 -7.29 -11.85
C TYR A 88 13.34 -8.70 -12.15
N ALA A 89 13.81 -9.45 -11.15
CA ALA A 89 14.13 -10.87 -11.32
C ALA A 89 12.88 -11.69 -11.70
N ILE A 90 11.69 -11.22 -11.33
CA ILE A 90 10.39 -11.84 -11.69
C ILE A 90 9.95 -11.52 -13.13
N ASP A 91 10.57 -10.56 -13.81
CA ASP A 91 10.25 -10.22 -15.21
C ASP A 91 10.96 -11.17 -16.18
N PHE A 92 10.24 -12.16 -16.67
CA PHE A 92 10.72 -13.12 -17.65
C PHE A 92 10.55 -12.66 -19.11
N SER A 93 10.19 -11.40 -19.35
CA SER A 93 10.09 -10.84 -20.71
C SER A 93 11.44 -10.61 -21.39
N GLY A 94 12.53 -10.60 -20.61
CA GLY A 94 13.90 -10.44 -21.06
C GLY A 94 14.70 -11.74 -21.05
N ASP A 95 15.78 -11.78 -20.26
CA ASP A 95 16.62 -12.99 -20.09
C ASP A 95 16.01 -13.97 -19.08
N LEU A 96 15.25 -14.91 -19.59
CA LEU A 96 14.56 -15.95 -18.80
C LEU A 96 15.52 -16.75 -17.92
N ALA A 97 16.73 -17.10 -18.43
CA ALA A 97 17.66 -17.92 -17.67
C ALA A 97 18.21 -17.15 -16.47
N LYS A 98 18.57 -15.90 -16.66
CA LYS A 98 19.04 -15.00 -15.62
C LYS A 98 17.95 -14.72 -14.59
N GLY A 99 16.69 -14.50 -15.03
CA GLY A 99 15.56 -14.31 -14.11
C GLY A 99 15.32 -15.51 -13.22
N LYS A 100 15.30 -16.73 -13.79
CA LYS A 100 15.15 -17.97 -13.03
C LYS A 100 16.28 -18.20 -12.04
N GLU A 101 17.53 -17.96 -12.45
CA GLU A 101 18.70 -18.08 -11.57
C GLU A 101 18.59 -17.11 -10.38
N ALA A 102 18.24 -15.84 -10.65
CA ALA A 102 18.10 -14.82 -9.61
C ALA A 102 16.99 -15.15 -8.61
N LEU A 103 15.79 -15.52 -9.09
CA LEU A 103 14.69 -15.94 -8.22
C LEU A 103 15.04 -17.20 -7.42
N GLY A 104 15.63 -18.21 -8.07
CA GLY A 104 16.06 -19.42 -7.40
C GLY A 104 17.05 -19.17 -6.27
N LYS A 105 18.00 -18.22 -6.48
CA LYS A 105 18.91 -17.80 -5.42
C LYS A 105 18.19 -17.11 -4.27
N MET A 106 17.27 -16.17 -4.56
CA MET A 106 16.51 -15.47 -3.51
C MET A 106 15.67 -16.43 -2.67
N VAL A 107 15.00 -17.39 -3.31
CA VAL A 107 14.22 -18.43 -2.62
C VAL A 107 15.12 -19.30 -1.76
N ALA A 108 16.28 -19.73 -2.26
CA ALA A 108 17.23 -20.52 -1.50
C ALA A 108 17.79 -19.79 -0.26
N ASP A 109 17.97 -18.47 -0.38
CA ASP A 109 18.51 -17.63 0.70
C ASP A 109 17.45 -17.29 1.77
N LEU A 110 16.17 -17.16 1.42
CA LEU A 110 15.15 -16.55 2.29
C LEU A 110 13.99 -17.46 2.68
N ALA A 111 13.47 -18.29 1.78
CA ALA A 111 12.20 -19.00 2.00
C ALA A 111 12.23 -19.99 3.18
N ALA A 112 13.41 -20.48 3.58
CA ALA A 112 13.55 -21.34 4.74
C ALA A 112 13.71 -20.61 6.08
N LEU A 113 13.76 -19.29 6.08
CA LEU A 113 13.98 -18.49 7.29
C LEU A 113 12.67 -18.34 8.08
N PRO A 114 12.66 -18.55 9.40
CA PRO A 114 11.43 -18.47 10.21
C PRO A 114 10.70 -17.13 10.14
N GLY A 115 11.44 -16.04 9.94
CA GLY A 115 10.91 -14.69 9.89
C GLY A 115 10.49 -14.23 8.50
N PHE A 116 10.73 -14.98 7.44
CA PHE A 116 10.33 -14.61 6.09
C PHE A 116 8.85 -14.98 5.85
N LEU A 117 8.05 -14.11 5.27
CA LEU A 117 6.61 -14.33 5.16
C LEU A 117 6.03 -14.07 3.76
N VAL A 118 6.49 -13.04 3.04
CA VAL A 118 5.84 -12.56 1.81
C VAL A 118 6.88 -12.10 0.79
N TRP A 119 6.66 -12.45 -0.47
CA TRP A 119 7.37 -11.84 -1.60
C TRP A 119 6.60 -10.61 -2.10
N GLU A 120 7.30 -9.57 -2.48
CA GLU A 120 6.74 -8.47 -3.26
C GLU A 120 7.33 -8.49 -4.67
N VAL A 121 6.50 -8.22 -5.67
CA VAL A 121 6.97 -7.94 -7.04
C VAL A 121 7.47 -6.49 -7.13
N PRO A 122 8.11 -6.07 -8.25
CA PRO A 122 8.59 -4.69 -8.38
C PRO A 122 7.49 -3.70 -8.05
N ASP A 123 7.81 -2.80 -7.12
CA ASP A 123 6.93 -1.75 -6.65
C ASP A 123 6.49 -0.83 -7.79
N GLU A 124 5.20 -0.55 -7.91
CA GLU A 124 4.60 0.30 -8.93
C GLU A 124 5.03 -0.05 -10.37
N ALA A 125 5.29 -1.32 -10.69
CA ALA A 125 5.87 -1.74 -11.97
C ALA A 125 5.10 -1.22 -13.19
N LEU A 126 3.77 -1.27 -13.15
CA LEU A 126 2.91 -0.75 -14.21
C LEU A 126 3.06 0.77 -14.37
N TRP A 127 3.01 1.51 -13.26
CA TRP A 127 3.21 2.95 -13.26
C TRP A 127 4.59 3.33 -13.78
N ASN A 128 5.63 2.66 -13.34
CA ASN A 128 7.01 2.92 -13.73
C ASN A 128 7.26 2.72 -15.23
N ALA A 129 6.50 1.84 -15.89
CA ALA A 129 6.60 1.67 -17.36
C ALA A 129 6.21 2.95 -18.13
N TRP A 130 5.30 3.77 -17.57
CA TRP A 130 4.87 5.06 -18.12
C TRP A 130 5.68 6.21 -17.55
N TYR A 131 5.88 6.23 -16.26
CA TYR A 131 6.48 7.33 -15.54
C TYR A 131 7.93 7.57 -15.94
N SER A 132 8.72 6.52 -16.11
CA SER A 132 10.11 6.64 -16.56
C SER A 132 10.23 7.31 -17.93
N ALA A 133 9.34 6.97 -18.88
CA ALA A 133 9.30 7.62 -20.17
C ALA A 133 8.88 9.10 -20.06
N THR A 134 7.90 9.40 -19.19
CA THR A 134 7.48 10.78 -18.93
C THR A 134 8.62 11.60 -18.32
N GLN A 135 9.31 11.05 -17.31
CA GLN A 135 10.44 11.70 -16.68
C GLN A 135 11.59 11.97 -17.63
N TRP A 136 11.82 11.07 -18.58
CA TRP A 136 12.82 11.28 -19.63
C TRP A 136 12.32 12.29 -20.67
N ARG A 137 11.31 11.95 -21.46
CA ARG A 137 10.87 12.68 -22.66
C ARG A 137 10.29 14.08 -22.37
N ARG A 138 9.66 14.28 -21.21
CA ARG A 138 9.07 15.57 -20.81
C ARG A 138 9.83 16.28 -19.69
N GLY A 139 10.86 15.66 -19.13
CA GLY A 139 11.62 16.19 -18.01
C GLY A 139 13.11 16.33 -18.28
N ALA A 140 13.85 15.25 -18.18
CA ALA A 140 15.32 15.28 -18.24
C ALA A 140 15.86 15.61 -19.63
N GLU A 141 15.28 15.02 -20.68
CA GLU A 141 15.72 15.21 -22.06
C GLU A 141 15.62 16.68 -22.54
N PRO A 142 14.44 17.35 -22.47
CA PRO A 142 14.35 18.74 -22.88
C PRO A 142 15.23 19.68 -22.06
N ARG A 143 15.52 19.36 -20.81
CA ARG A 143 16.46 20.11 -19.97
C ARG A 143 17.90 19.97 -20.47
N GLN A 144 18.35 18.74 -20.71
CA GLN A 144 19.69 18.49 -21.27
C GLN A 144 19.86 19.11 -22.66
N GLN A 145 18.84 19.00 -23.51
CA GLN A 145 18.86 19.66 -24.82
C GLN A 145 18.99 21.18 -24.68
N ARG A 146 18.24 21.80 -23.75
CA ARG A 146 18.31 23.23 -23.49
C ARG A 146 19.71 23.67 -23.09
N GLU A 147 20.35 22.97 -22.18
CA GLU A 147 21.70 23.27 -21.71
C GLU A 147 22.70 23.25 -22.87
N LEU A 148 22.62 22.27 -23.79
CA LEU A 148 23.48 22.18 -24.95
C LEU A 148 23.20 23.27 -25.99
N ILE A 149 21.94 23.57 -26.25
CA ILE A 149 21.51 24.63 -27.17
C ILE A 149 21.97 26.00 -26.66
N ASP A 150 21.86 26.25 -25.37
CA ASP A 150 22.26 27.51 -24.78
C ASP A 150 23.77 27.75 -24.87
N ALA A 151 24.56 26.70 -24.89
CA ALA A 151 26.02 26.77 -25.09
C ALA A 151 26.45 26.99 -26.56
N LEU A 152 25.56 26.92 -27.56
CA LEU A 152 25.89 27.13 -28.97
C LEU A 152 26.24 28.60 -29.23
N THR A 153 27.26 28.78 -30.06
CA THR A 153 27.68 30.11 -30.59
C THR A 153 27.00 30.46 -31.91
N ASP A 154 26.50 29.45 -32.65
CA ASP A 154 25.76 29.65 -33.90
C ASP A 154 24.31 30.07 -33.57
N ALA A 155 24.01 31.34 -33.80
CA ALA A 155 22.69 31.91 -33.49
C ALA A 155 21.57 31.32 -34.37
N ALA A 156 21.83 30.99 -35.63
CA ALA A 156 20.83 30.42 -36.53
C ALA A 156 20.48 28.98 -36.14
N LEU A 157 21.49 28.18 -35.81
CA LEU A 157 21.27 26.81 -35.29
C LEU A 157 20.54 26.84 -33.95
N LYS A 158 20.90 27.76 -33.05
CA LYS A 158 20.22 27.94 -31.74
C LYS A 158 18.76 28.29 -31.92
N GLU A 159 18.41 29.20 -32.83
CA GLU A 159 17.02 29.56 -33.12
C GLU A 159 16.23 28.38 -33.71
N LYS A 160 16.80 27.66 -34.68
CA LYS A 160 16.22 26.44 -35.26
C LYS A 160 15.89 25.40 -34.17
N LEU A 161 16.87 25.08 -33.30
CA LEU A 161 16.69 24.05 -32.30
C LEU A 161 15.70 24.43 -31.21
N ASN A 162 15.61 25.71 -30.84
CA ASN A 162 14.58 26.20 -29.92
C ASN A 162 13.18 26.11 -30.53
N ALA A 163 13.03 26.39 -31.84
CA ALA A 163 11.77 26.18 -32.56
C ALA A 163 11.36 24.68 -32.53
N MET A 164 12.29 23.79 -32.88
CA MET A 164 12.05 22.34 -32.80
C MET A 164 11.64 21.87 -31.39
N ARG A 165 12.28 22.40 -30.33
CA ARG A 165 11.87 22.08 -28.95
C ARG A 165 10.42 22.50 -28.67
N SER A 166 10.04 23.70 -29.09
CA SER A 166 8.66 24.18 -28.96
C SER A 166 7.65 23.31 -29.73
N GLU A 167 8.03 22.82 -30.89
CA GLU A 167 7.19 21.88 -31.67
C GLU A 167 7.06 20.53 -30.97
N ALA A 168 8.15 19.98 -30.40
CA ALA A 168 8.11 18.74 -29.63
C ALA A 168 7.21 18.87 -28.40
N GLU A 169 7.33 19.98 -27.68
CA GLU A 169 6.49 20.28 -26.52
C GLU A 169 5.00 20.40 -26.89
N ALA A 170 4.69 21.06 -28.01
CA ALA A 170 3.34 21.16 -28.55
C ALA A 170 2.77 19.80 -28.96
N ALA A 171 3.59 18.93 -29.56
CA ALA A 171 3.20 17.57 -29.92
C ALA A 171 2.85 16.74 -28.68
N TYR A 172 3.64 16.78 -27.62
CA TYR A 172 3.30 16.13 -26.34
C TYR A 172 2.03 16.71 -25.71
N ALA A 173 1.85 18.03 -25.78
CA ALA A 173 0.65 18.69 -25.23
C ALA A 173 -0.64 18.34 -25.98
N THR A 174 -0.53 17.92 -27.23
CA THR A 174 -1.66 17.52 -28.09
C THR A 174 -1.80 16.00 -28.27
N ALA A 175 -1.21 15.22 -27.35
CA ALA A 175 -1.26 13.76 -27.34
C ALA A 175 -0.71 13.10 -28.62
N GLN A 176 0.36 13.65 -29.18
CA GLN A 176 1.09 13.14 -30.35
C GLN A 176 2.55 12.78 -29.95
N PRO A 177 2.74 11.83 -29.02
CA PRO A 177 4.07 11.54 -28.47
C PRO A 177 5.06 11.08 -29.55
N GLU A 178 4.62 10.31 -30.54
CA GLU A 178 5.47 9.83 -31.63
C GLU A 178 6.15 10.99 -32.41
N ILE A 179 5.39 12.07 -32.64
CA ILE A 179 5.92 13.28 -33.32
C ILE A 179 6.90 14.00 -32.40
N GLY A 180 6.53 14.16 -31.12
CA GLY A 180 7.40 14.79 -30.12
C GLY A 180 8.74 14.07 -29.98
N GLU A 181 8.72 12.75 -29.92
CA GLU A 181 9.90 11.88 -29.81
C GLU A 181 10.80 11.96 -31.06
N GLN A 182 10.20 11.92 -32.24
CA GLN A 182 10.94 12.08 -33.50
C GLN A 182 11.67 13.44 -33.59
N ILE A 183 10.99 14.51 -33.15
CA ILE A 183 11.59 15.85 -33.12
C ILE A 183 12.70 15.91 -32.07
N ALA A 184 12.48 15.37 -30.89
CA ALA A 184 13.48 15.33 -29.81
C ALA A 184 14.74 14.56 -30.23
N ASP A 185 14.57 13.42 -30.90
CA ASP A 185 15.68 12.64 -31.46
C ASP A 185 16.42 13.40 -32.57
N ALA A 186 15.69 14.16 -33.42
CA ALA A 186 16.29 15.01 -34.44
C ALA A 186 17.12 16.13 -33.82
N ILE A 187 16.71 16.73 -32.72
CA ILE A 187 17.49 17.73 -31.97
C ILE A 187 18.84 17.16 -31.54
N TRP A 188 18.87 15.93 -30.99
CA TRP A 188 20.13 15.29 -30.62
C TRP A 188 21.08 15.12 -31.81
N ARG A 189 20.55 14.68 -32.96
CA ARG A 189 21.36 14.50 -34.18
C ARG A 189 21.89 15.83 -34.73
N GLU A 190 21.08 16.89 -34.71
CA GLU A 190 21.52 18.24 -35.08
C GLU A 190 22.60 18.80 -34.13
N LEU A 191 22.59 18.38 -32.88
CA LEU A 191 23.63 18.67 -31.87
C LEU A 191 24.88 17.77 -32.05
N GLY A 192 24.90 16.89 -33.07
CA GLY A 192 26.00 15.95 -33.33
C GLY A 192 26.09 14.81 -32.31
N LYS A 193 24.97 14.44 -31.68
CA LYS A 193 24.88 13.39 -30.67
C LYS A 193 23.82 12.35 -31.02
N GLU A 194 24.01 11.12 -30.58
CA GLU A 194 22.95 10.12 -30.60
C GLU A 194 21.96 10.36 -29.42
N PRO A 195 20.65 10.06 -29.60
CA PRO A 195 19.69 10.09 -28.52
C PRO A 195 20.12 9.19 -27.37
N PRO A 196 20.20 9.69 -26.14
CA PRO A 196 20.73 8.89 -24.99
C PRO A 196 19.86 7.69 -24.61
N GLN A 197 18.56 7.78 -24.80
CA GLN A 197 17.60 6.73 -24.43
C GLN A 197 16.53 6.55 -25.54
N PRO A 198 16.93 6.03 -26.74
CA PRO A 198 16.07 6.00 -27.92
C PRO A 198 14.84 5.10 -27.78
N ASP A 199 14.89 4.09 -26.88
CA ASP A 199 13.83 3.12 -26.68
C ASP A 199 12.87 3.51 -25.52
N LEU A 200 13.21 4.57 -24.77
CA LEU A 200 12.39 5.02 -23.63
C LEU A 200 11.39 6.09 -24.09
N ASN A 201 10.32 5.64 -24.75
CA ASN A 201 9.30 6.46 -25.38
C ASN A 201 7.95 6.36 -24.68
N LEU A 202 7.17 7.44 -24.73
CA LEU A 202 5.75 7.43 -24.31
C LEU A 202 4.91 6.64 -25.30
N SER A 203 5.22 6.76 -26.59
CA SER A 203 4.50 6.06 -27.67
C SER A 203 4.56 4.53 -27.56
N ASN A 204 5.69 3.97 -27.12
CA ASN A 204 5.86 2.53 -26.93
C ASN A 204 5.61 2.06 -25.47
N ALA A 205 5.22 2.96 -24.57
CA ALA A 205 4.96 2.59 -23.17
C ALA A 205 3.85 1.53 -23.01
N PRO A 206 2.75 1.54 -23.80
CA PRO A 206 1.75 0.47 -23.73
C PRO A 206 2.32 -0.91 -24.06
N GLU A 207 3.16 -1.00 -25.09
CA GLU A 207 3.80 -2.25 -25.51
C GLU A 207 4.81 -2.73 -24.46
N ARG A 208 5.63 -1.82 -23.92
CA ARG A 208 6.55 -2.16 -22.82
C ARG A 208 5.83 -2.63 -21.57
N ALA A 209 4.73 -1.96 -21.20
CA ALA A 209 3.91 -2.37 -20.05
C ALA A 209 3.28 -3.76 -20.29
N ALA A 210 2.74 -4.02 -21.47
CA ALA A 210 2.17 -5.33 -21.80
C ALA A 210 3.24 -6.43 -21.72
N LYS A 211 4.41 -6.21 -22.32
CA LYS A 211 5.54 -7.15 -22.28
C LYS A 211 6.02 -7.40 -20.86
N LEU A 212 6.16 -6.34 -20.04
CA LEU A 212 6.52 -6.46 -18.63
C LEU A 212 5.49 -7.29 -17.86
N GLY A 213 4.18 -6.99 -18.02
CA GLY A 213 3.11 -7.72 -17.35
C GLY A 213 3.09 -9.20 -17.69
N GLU A 214 3.28 -9.57 -18.97
CA GLU A 214 3.42 -10.98 -19.39
C GLU A 214 4.65 -11.64 -18.74
N GLY A 215 5.78 -10.93 -18.71
CA GLY A 215 7.00 -11.40 -18.05
C GLY A 215 6.81 -11.64 -16.57
N MET A 216 6.14 -10.71 -15.87
CA MET A 216 5.83 -10.84 -14.43
C MET A 216 4.86 -11.99 -14.16
N VAL A 217 3.85 -12.22 -15.00
CA VAL A 217 2.92 -13.37 -14.86
C VAL A 217 3.67 -14.70 -15.02
N ALA A 218 4.61 -14.78 -15.97
CA ALA A 218 5.43 -15.97 -16.16
C ALA A 218 6.38 -16.19 -14.96
N GLY A 219 6.99 -15.11 -14.45
CA GLY A 219 7.85 -15.18 -13.26
C GLY A 219 7.07 -15.53 -11.99
N TYR A 220 5.86 -15.00 -11.81
CA TYR A 220 4.95 -15.38 -10.73
C TYR A 220 4.66 -16.88 -10.74
N ALA A 221 4.31 -17.44 -11.89
CA ALA A 221 4.05 -18.88 -12.01
C ALA A 221 5.27 -19.71 -11.60
N HIS A 222 6.48 -19.29 -12.01
CA HIS A 222 7.70 -19.95 -11.62
C HIS A 222 8.02 -19.78 -10.12
N LEU A 223 7.82 -18.60 -9.55
CA LEU A 223 8.03 -18.38 -8.12
C LEU A 223 7.09 -19.25 -7.28
N LYS A 224 5.82 -19.38 -7.67
CA LYS A 224 4.86 -20.29 -7.02
C LYS A 224 5.21 -21.77 -7.17
N GLU A 225 5.94 -22.15 -8.23
CA GLU A 225 6.46 -23.50 -8.41
C GLU A 225 7.61 -23.80 -7.42
N ILE A 226 8.55 -22.87 -7.24
CA ILE A 226 9.75 -23.07 -6.41
C ILE A 226 9.54 -22.66 -4.94
N ASP A 227 8.55 -21.83 -4.64
CA ASP A 227 8.16 -21.41 -3.29
C ASP A 227 6.64 -21.30 -3.18
N PRO A 228 5.91 -22.41 -3.01
CA PRO A 228 4.46 -22.41 -2.84
C PRO A 228 4.01 -21.94 -1.44
N ALA A 229 4.93 -21.83 -0.46
CA ALA A 229 4.60 -21.57 0.94
C ALA A 229 4.37 -20.08 1.25
N HIS A 230 4.89 -19.19 0.40
CA HIS A 230 4.80 -17.77 0.63
C HIS A 230 3.93 -17.07 -0.42
N PRO A 231 2.99 -16.21 -0.01
CA PRO A 231 2.21 -15.41 -0.93
C PRO A 231 3.06 -14.32 -1.58
N ILE A 232 2.57 -13.83 -2.71
CA ILE A 232 3.20 -12.78 -3.50
C ILE A 232 2.30 -11.57 -3.50
N TRP A 233 2.82 -10.41 -3.12
CA TRP A 233 2.12 -9.14 -3.05
C TRP A 233 2.56 -8.20 -4.17
N MET A 234 1.61 -7.41 -4.68
CA MET A 234 1.86 -6.35 -5.66
C MET A 234 1.29 -5.03 -5.15
N ASN A 235 2.15 -4.03 -4.96
CA ASN A 235 1.77 -2.66 -4.72
C ASN A 235 1.72 -1.88 -6.04
N HIS A 236 0.70 -1.04 -6.21
CA HIS A 236 0.51 -0.17 -7.36
C HIS A 236 0.48 1.30 -6.98
N ALA A 237 0.92 2.18 -7.89
CA ALA A 237 0.37 3.51 -7.96
C ALA A 237 -1.10 3.41 -8.43
N PRO A 238 -2.06 4.11 -7.82
CA PRO A 238 -3.49 3.84 -8.01
C PRO A 238 -4.08 4.30 -9.35
N ARG A 239 -3.30 4.86 -10.24
CA ARG A 239 -3.71 5.70 -11.37
C ARG A 239 -4.11 4.98 -12.65
N ASN A 240 -3.61 3.79 -12.87
CA ASN A 240 -3.82 3.05 -14.12
C ASN A 240 -5.28 2.60 -14.27
N SER A 241 -5.70 2.23 -15.48
CA SER A 241 -7.05 1.73 -15.70
C SER A 241 -7.31 0.40 -14.98
N ILE A 242 -8.58 0.08 -14.70
CA ILE A 242 -8.96 -1.19 -14.08
C ILE A 242 -8.43 -2.38 -14.90
N GLU A 243 -8.51 -2.32 -16.24
CA GLU A 243 -8.06 -3.37 -17.14
C GLU A 243 -6.54 -3.58 -17.04
N GLN A 244 -5.77 -2.48 -16.98
CA GLN A 244 -4.31 -2.55 -16.84
C GLN A 244 -3.91 -3.10 -15.47
N LEU A 245 -4.55 -2.63 -14.39
CA LEU A 245 -4.35 -3.15 -13.04
C LEU A 245 -4.72 -4.64 -12.97
N ALA A 246 -5.88 -5.04 -13.50
CA ALA A 246 -6.32 -6.44 -13.52
C ALA A 246 -5.35 -7.35 -14.28
N PHE A 247 -4.75 -6.86 -15.37
CA PHE A 247 -3.74 -7.60 -16.12
C PHE A 247 -2.50 -7.87 -15.28
N PHE A 248 -1.95 -6.85 -14.62
CA PHE A 248 -0.78 -6.99 -13.75
C PHE A 248 -1.08 -7.80 -12.50
N ASN A 249 -2.25 -7.64 -11.90
CA ASN A 249 -2.70 -8.38 -10.72
C ASN A 249 -2.69 -9.90 -10.90
N ARG A 250 -2.59 -10.40 -12.12
CA ARG A 250 -2.40 -11.84 -12.39
C ARG A 250 -1.06 -12.36 -11.85
N ALA A 251 -0.09 -11.48 -11.61
CA ALA A 251 1.25 -11.80 -11.10
C ALA A 251 1.35 -11.70 -9.56
N ALA A 252 0.24 -11.72 -8.82
CA ALA A 252 0.25 -11.64 -7.36
C ALA A 252 -0.90 -12.43 -6.73
N ASP A 253 -0.75 -12.83 -5.47
CA ASP A 253 -1.80 -13.39 -4.61
C ASP A 253 -2.56 -12.29 -3.87
N ILE A 254 -1.86 -11.20 -3.53
CA ILE A 254 -2.33 -10.06 -2.75
C ILE A 254 -2.08 -8.81 -3.57
N VAL A 255 -3.02 -7.88 -3.58
CA VAL A 255 -2.91 -6.63 -4.35
C VAL A 255 -3.04 -5.42 -3.44
N GLY A 256 -2.61 -4.26 -3.89
CA GLY A 256 -2.76 -3.02 -3.13
C GLY A 256 -2.30 -1.82 -3.91
N CYS A 257 -2.47 -0.67 -3.30
CA CYS A 257 -1.86 0.56 -3.78
C CYS A 257 -1.53 1.50 -2.62
N ASP A 258 -0.66 2.43 -2.90
CA ASP A 258 -0.35 3.51 -1.99
C ASP A 258 -1.25 4.73 -2.24
N ILE A 259 -1.68 5.38 -1.14
CA ILE A 259 -2.58 6.52 -1.17
C ILE A 259 -2.26 7.50 -0.04
N TYR A 260 -1.92 8.76 -0.40
CA TYR A 260 -1.38 9.77 0.49
C TYR A 260 -2.13 11.10 0.35
N PRO A 261 -3.38 11.23 0.87
CA PRO A 261 -4.25 12.37 0.60
C PRO A 261 -4.09 13.55 1.55
N VAL A 262 -3.19 13.50 2.55
CA VAL A 262 -3.04 14.58 3.53
C VAL A 262 -1.84 15.45 3.20
N PRO A 263 -2.00 16.80 3.21
CA PRO A 263 -3.22 17.56 3.54
C PRO A 263 -4.24 17.55 2.39
N GLN A 264 -5.49 17.28 2.78
CA GLN A 264 -6.61 17.16 1.85
C GLN A 264 -6.77 18.38 0.95
N GLY A 265 -7.03 18.16 -0.34
CA GLY A 265 -7.28 19.20 -1.34
C GLY A 265 -6.03 19.93 -1.82
N LYS A 266 -4.82 19.62 -1.30
CA LYS A 266 -3.56 20.28 -1.70
C LYS A 266 -2.63 19.36 -2.43
N VAL A 267 -2.57 18.12 -2.01
CA VAL A 267 -1.71 17.08 -2.54
C VAL A 267 -2.47 15.77 -2.56
N GLY A 268 -1.92 14.86 -3.12
CA GLY A 268 -2.27 13.52 -3.36
C GLY A 268 -1.26 13.08 -4.39
N HIS A 269 -1.25 11.87 -4.77
CA HIS A 269 -0.61 11.52 -6.02
C HIS A 269 -1.14 12.48 -7.08
N SER A 270 -0.29 13.26 -7.70
CA SER A 270 -0.57 14.51 -8.43
C SER A 270 -1.63 14.42 -9.52
N ASP A 271 -2.06 13.25 -9.92
CA ASP A 271 -3.04 12.97 -10.96
C ASP A 271 -4.31 12.25 -10.46
N LEU A 272 -4.50 12.11 -9.13
CA LEU A 272 -5.77 11.65 -8.60
C LEU A 272 -6.80 12.76 -8.67
N SER A 273 -7.98 12.45 -9.22
CA SER A 273 -9.12 13.37 -9.24
C SER A 273 -9.73 13.57 -7.85
N ASP A 274 -9.67 12.55 -7.00
CA ASP A 274 -10.13 12.60 -5.62
C ASP A 274 -8.97 12.88 -4.66
N THR A 275 -8.93 14.09 -4.14
CA THR A 275 -7.93 14.56 -3.18
C THR A 275 -8.47 14.61 -1.75
N THR A 276 -9.63 14.01 -1.48
CA THR A 276 -10.19 13.89 -0.13
C THR A 276 -9.55 12.73 0.63
N MET A 277 -9.64 12.73 1.96
CA MET A 277 -9.16 11.60 2.76
C MET A 277 -9.91 10.29 2.45
N ALA A 278 -11.19 10.38 2.07
CA ALA A 278 -12.01 9.24 1.67
C ALA A 278 -11.59 8.61 0.32
N SER A 279 -10.60 9.20 -0.37
CA SER A 279 -9.94 8.54 -1.50
C SER A 279 -9.28 7.21 -1.10
N VAL A 280 -8.89 7.05 0.17
CA VAL A 280 -8.33 5.79 0.69
C VAL A 280 -9.32 4.64 0.49
N GLY A 281 -10.56 4.78 0.98
CA GLY A 281 -11.60 3.77 0.77
C GLY A 281 -11.98 3.61 -0.71
N GLY A 282 -12.06 4.72 -1.45
CA GLY A 282 -12.32 4.70 -2.89
C GLY A 282 -11.29 3.87 -3.67
N TYR A 283 -10.02 4.05 -3.39
CA TYR A 283 -8.94 3.28 -4.04
C TYR A 283 -8.81 1.87 -3.50
N THR A 284 -9.18 1.60 -2.26
CA THR A 284 -9.32 0.22 -1.75
C THR A 284 -10.35 -0.55 -2.58
N ARG A 285 -11.55 0.01 -2.77
CA ARG A 285 -12.58 -0.59 -3.64
C ARG A 285 -12.09 -0.79 -5.08
N ARG A 286 -11.34 0.19 -5.62
CA ARG A 286 -10.75 0.10 -6.94
C ARG A 286 -9.77 -1.07 -7.08
N MET A 287 -8.94 -1.32 -6.08
CA MET A 287 -8.03 -2.47 -6.10
C MET A 287 -8.79 -3.80 -6.05
N MET A 288 -9.84 -3.89 -5.24
CA MET A 288 -10.68 -5.08 -5.19
C MET A 288 -11.45 -5.31 -6.50
N GLU A 289 -11.92 -4.24 -7.17
CA GLU A 289 -12.52 -4.33 -8.51
C GLU A 289 -11.52 -4.82 -9.56
N ALA A 290 -10.27 -4.37 -9.50
CA ALA A 290 -9.20 -4.79 -10.40
C ALA A 290 -8.67 -6.21 -10.11
N ALA A 291 -9.04 -6.83 -8.98
CA ALA A 291 -8.57 -8.16 -8.58
C ALA A 291 -9.65 -8.93 -7.81
N PRO A 292 -10.79 -9.28 -8.44
CA PRO A 292 -11.86 -10.00 -7.77
C PRO A 292 -11.36 -11.29 -7.11
N GLY A 293 -11.69 -11.47 -5.83
CA GLY A 293 -11.32 -12.65 -5.05
C GLY A 293 -9.90 -12.61 -4.45
N LYS A 294 -9.13 -11.54 -4.67
CA LYS A 294 -7.83 -11.33 -4.01
C LYS A 294 -7.95 -10.29 -2.90
N PRO A 295 -7.22 -10.45 -1.77
CA PRO A 295 -7.19 -9.45 -0.71
C PRO A 295 -6.47 -8.18 -1.15
N ALA A 296 -6.91 -7.04 -0.62
CA ALA A 296 -6.22 -5.77 -0.75
C ALA A 296 -5.40 -5.46 0.51
N TRP A 297 -4.11 -5.11 0.34
CA TRP A 297 -3.27 -4.48 1.35
C TRP A 297 -2.95 -3.07 0.90
N MET A 298 -3.31 -2.08 1.72
CA MET A 298 -3.19 -0.67 1.36
C MET A 298 -1.97 -0.05 2.02
N VAL A 299 -1.22 0.74 1.26
CA VAL A 299 -0.08 1.49 1.79
C VAL A 299 -0.52 2.92 2.11
N LEU A 300 -0.48 3.26 3.40
CA LEU A 300 -0.98 4.51 3.94
C LEU A 300 0.15 5.50 4.22
N GLN A 301 -0.25 6.76 4.41
CA GLN A 301 0.67 7.88 4.58
C GLN A 301 1.32 7.89 5.96
N GLY A 302 2.63 7.64 6.01
CA GLY A 302 3.48 7.68 7.20
C GLY A 302 4.39 8.91 7.28
N PHE A 303 4.07 10.02 6.57
CA PHE A 303 4.93 11.19 6.40
C PHE A 303 4.11 12.45 6.10
N GLY A 304 4.75 13.63 6.14
CA GLY A 304 4.25 14.85 5.51
C GLY A 304 4.95 15.07 4.16
N TRP A 305 4.27 15.61 3.19
CA TRP A 305 4.88 15.86 1.87
C TRP A 305 6.12 16.75 1.94
N ALA A 306 6.16 17.67 2.91
CA ALA A 306 7.36 18.49 3.17
C ALA A 306 8.54 17.68 3.71
N ASP A 307 8.34 16.49 4.27
CA ASP A 307 9.43 15.65 4.77
C ASP A 307 10.26 15.04 3.63
N LEU A 308 9.69 14.98 2.41
CA LEU A 308 10.41 14.52 1.20
C LEU A 308 11.33 15.60 0.61
N ASN A 309 11.27 16.85 1.13
CA ASN A 309 12.13 17.96 0.74
C ASN A 309 12.96 18.41 1.93
N GLU A 310 14.24 18.00 1.96
CA GLU A 310 15.17 18.36 3.04
C GLU A 310 15.32 19.88 3.21
N THR A 311 15.08 20.67 2.15
CA THR A 311 15.19 22.11 2.13
C THR A 311 13.88 22.84 2.45
N ALA A 312 12.80 22.10 2.75
CA ALA A 312 11.49 22.66 3.05
C ALA A 312 11.56 23.69 4.21
N GLY A 313 11.05 24.90 3.95
CA GLY A 313 10.91 25.95 4.96
C GLY A 313 9.73 25.73 5.90
N ALA A 314 9.62 26.53 6.95
CA ALA A 314 8.55 26.41 7.96
C ALA A 314 7.14 26.50 7.35
N GLN A 315 6.91 27.41 6.40
CA GLN A 315 5.62 27.57 5.73
C GLN A 315 5.25 26.34 4.87
N GLU A 316 6.25 25.73 4.21
CA GLU A 316 6.04 24.51 3.44
C GLU A 316 5.72 23.34 4.37
N ARG A 317 6.45 23.18 5.48
CA ARG A 317 6.20 22.16 6.49
C ARG A 317 4.81 22.27 7.12
N GLU A 318 4.31 23.47 7.35
CA GLU A 318 2.96 23.71 7.83
C GLU A 318 1.90 23.37 6.77
N SER A 319 2.12 23.82 5.53
CA SER A 319 1.15 23.62 4.44
C SER A 319 1.13 22.21 3.88
N MET A 320 2.25 21.47 3.96
CA MET A 320 2.46 20.10 3.47
C MET A 320 2.75 19.13 4.63
N ARG A 321 2.05 19.37 5.73
CA ARG A 321 2.20 18.70 7.02
C ARG A 321 1.93 17.20 7.03
N LYS A 322 2.37 16.55 8.06
CA LYS A 322 2.00 15.19 8.42
C LYS A 322 0.49 15.06 8.72
N PRO A 323 -0.10 13.88 8.56
CA PRO A 323 -1.44 13.60 9.06
C PRO A 323 -1.53 13.83 10.58
N LYS A 324 -2.68 14.32 11.03
CA LYS A 324 -3.03 14.35 12.45
C LYS A 324 -3.48 12.96 12.92
N PRO A 325 -3.46 12.67 14.22
CA PRO A 325 -3.88 11.37 14.75
C PRO A 325 -5.25 10.91 14.27
N GLU A 326 -6.24 11.81 14.27
CA GLU A 326 -7.59 11.53 13.79
C GLU A 326 -7.66 11.29 12.27
N GLU A 327 -6.78 11.92 11.48
CA GLU A 327 -6.69 11.71 10.04
C GLU A 327 -6.04 10.36 9.72
N SER A 328 -4.94 10.02 10.42
CA SER A 328 -4.31 8.69 10.30
C SER A 328 -5.28 7.58 10.70
N ARG A 329 -6.03 7.79 11.79
CA ARG A 329 -7.04 6.84 12.26
C ARG A 329 -8.16 6.68 11.22
N PHE A 330 -8.70 7.77 10.70
CA PHE A 330 -9.71 7.73 9.65
C PHE A 330 -9.21 6.92 8.43
N MET A 331 -8.03 7.25 7.89
CA MET A 331 -7.48 6.56 6.71
C MET A 331 -7.32 5.06 6.94
N ALA A 332 -6.85 4.64 8.11
CA ALA A 332 -6.72 3.23 8.45
C ALA A 332 -8.08 2.51 8.43
N TYR A 333 -9.06 3.06 9.12
CA TYR A 333 -10.39 2.45 9.18
C TYR A 333 -11.18 2.57 7.88
N ASP A 334 -10.94 3.61 7.09
CA ASP A 334 -11.53 3.76 5.76
C ASP A 334 -11.05 2.67 4.79
N ALA A 335 -9.75 2.35 4.81
CA ALA A 335 -9.24 1.18 4.10
C ALA A 335 -9.90 -0.13 4.58
N ILE A 336 -9.98 -0.33 5.91
CA ILE A 336 -10.52 -1.56 6.53
C ILE A 336 -11.99 -1.77 6.17
N VAL A 337 -12.84 -0.76 6.34
CA VAL A 337 -14.29 -0.91 6.07
C VAL A 337 -14.57 -1.11 4.59
N ASN A 338 -13.68 -0.66 3.72
CA ASN A 338 -13.78 -0.83 2.27
C ASN A 338 -13.08 -2.09 1.75
N GLY A 339 -12.64 -2.98 2.65
CA GLY A 339 -12.23 -4.35 2.31
C GLY A 339 -10.74 -4.65 2.43
N ALA A 340 -9.91 -3.72 2.90
CA ALA A 340 -8.50 -4.03 3.14
C ALA A 340 -8.34 -5.15 4.19
N ARG A 341 -7.46 -6.10 3.92
CA ARG A 341 -7.06 -7.19 4.82
C ARG A 341 -5.68 -6.97 5.43
N GLY A 342 -5.07 -5.86 5.11
CA GLY A 342 -3.82 -5.38 5.69
C GLY A 342 -3.59 -3.91 5.36
N ILE A 343 -2.85 -3.24 6.20
CA ILE A 343 -2.39 -1.86 5.97
C ILE A 343 -0.90 -1.78 6.28
N LEU A 344 -0.18 -1.03 5.47
CA LEU A 344 1.22 -0.73 5.65
C LEU A 344 1.40 0.79 5.65
N TYR A 345 2.50 1.27 6.19
CA TYR A 345 2.82 2.70 6.18
C TYR A 345 4.13 2.93 5.44
N TRP A 346 4.11 3.87 4.50
CA TRP A 346 5.29 4.35 3.80
C TRP A 346 5.65 5.77 4.23
N GLY A 347 6.93 6.11 4.16
CA GLY A 347 7.45 7.44 4.43
C GLY A 347 7.93 7.65 5.86
N THR A 348 7.80 6.67 6.76
CA THR A 348 8.24 6.78 8.16
C THR A 348 9.75 6.97 8.32
N ALA A 349 10.53 6.71 7.27
CA ALA A 349 11.96 6.98 7.23
C ALA A 349 12.29 8.47 7.02
N TYR A 350 11.35 9.27 6.52
CA TYR A 350 11.58 10.68 6.16
C TYR A 350 11.12 11.67 7.22
N ILE A 351 10.45 11.23 8.29
CA ILE A 351 9.88 12.12 9.33
C ILE A 351 10.93 12.84 10.19
N GLY A 352 12.21 12.57 9.97
CA GLY A 352 13.30 13.19 10.69
C GLY A 352 13.34 12.79 12.18
N GLU A 353 13.73 13.75 13.03
CA GLU A 353 13.79 13.58 14.48
C GLU A 353 12.43 13.83 15.18
N ASP A 354 11.36 14.10 14.43
CA ASP A 354 10.02 14.32 14.99
C ASP A 354 9.44 12.99 15.48
N THR A 355 9.66 12.73 16.75
CA THR A 355 9.16 11.51 17.42
C THR A 355 7.67 11.59 17.76
N SER A 356 7.04 12.77 17.75
CA SER A 356 5.63 12.92 18.12
C SER A 356 4.73 12.19 17.13
N PHE A 357 4.91 12.42 15.84
CA PHE A 357 4.15 11.71 14.80
C PHE A 357 4.37 10.19 14.83
N TRP A 358 5.61 9.74 15.07
CA TRP A 358 5.90 8.32 15.20
C TRP A 358 5.16 7.70 16.39
N GLN A 359 5.13 8.39 17.54
CA GLN A 359 4.40 7.93 18.73
C GLN A 359 2.89 7.90 18.51
N GLU A 360 2.34 8.91 17.81
CA GLU A 360 0.93 8.95 17.43
C GLU A 360 0.56 7.79 16.49
N LEU A 361 1.43 7.49 15.52
CA LEU A 361 1.25 6.34 14.64
C LEU A 361 1.34 5.02 15.41
N CYS A 362 2.31 4.87 16.31
CA CYS A 362 2.41 3.71 17.20
C CYS A 362 1.17 3.54 18.09
N ALA A 363 0.57 4.62 18.56
CA ALA A 363 -0.67 4.56 19.34
C ALA A 363 -1.85 4.05 18.51
N LEU A 364 -1.97 4.47 17.24
CA LEU A 364 -2.97 3.93 16.31
C LEU A 364 -2.72 2.43 16.04
N ILE A 365 -1.48 2.03 15.83
CA ILE A 365 -1.14 0.62 15.61
C ILE A 365 -1.45 -0.22 16.85
N ALA A 366 -1.25 0.31 18.06
CA ALA A 366 -1.63 -0.36 19.30
C ALA A 366 -3.16 -0.55 19.39
N GLU A 367 -3.96 0.45 19.02
CA GLU A 367 -5.42 0.31 18.91
C GLU A 367 -5.80 -0.83 17.94
N LEU A 368 -5.18 -0.88 16.75
CA LEU A 368 -5.45 -1.91 15.74
C LEU A 368 -4.96 -3.29 16.18
N LYS A 369 -3.83 -3.35 16.90
CA LYS A 369 -3.33 -4.59 17.52
C LYS A 369 -4.32 -5.16 18.51
N ASP A 370 -4.89 -4.33 19.38
CA ASP A 370 -5.89 -4.77 20.36
C ASP A 370 -7.17 -5.28 19.67
N LEU A 371 -7.44 -4.80 18.46
CA LEU A 371 -8.55 -5.23 17.61
C LEU A 371 -8.20 -6.42 16.69
N GLN A 372 -7.00 -6.99 16.74
CA GLN A 372 -6.63 -8.15 15.91
C GLN A 372 -7.67 -9.29 15.93
N PRO A 373 -8.26 -9.67 17.08
CA PRO A 373 -9.29 -10.71 17.09
C PRO A 373 -10.55 -10.34 16.30
N VAL A 374 -10.84 -9.04 16.16
CA VAL A 374 -11.97 -8.53 15.37
C VAL A 374 -11.57 -8.37 13.91
N LEU A 375 -10.45 -7.70 13.64
CA LEU A 375 -10.01 -7.40 12.29
C LEU A 375 -9.71 -8.67 11.49
N SER A 376 -9.12 -9.68 12.12
CA SER A 376 -8.81 -10.96 11.47
C SER A 376 -9.98 -11.94 11.42
N ALA A 377 -11.09 -11.67 12.13
CA ALA A 377 -12.28 -12.50 12.08
C ALA A 377 -12.96 -12.47 10.71
N PRO A 378 -13.79 -13.47 10.36
CA PRO A 378 -14.64 -13.41 9.19
C PRO A 378 -15.63 -12.23 9.26
N ASP A 379 -16.04 -11.74 8.10
CA ASP A 379 -17.13 -10.78 8.02
C ASP A 379 -18.43 -11.45 8.46
N ALA A 380 -19.26 -10.76 9.26
CA ALA A 380 -20.54 -11.30 9.69
C ALA A 380 -21.53 -11.32 8.51
N ALA A 381 -22.29 -12.41 8.41
CA ALA A 381 -23.31 -12.57 7.37
C ALA A 381 -24.56 -11.72 7.66
N LEU A 382 -24.42 -10.38 7.64
CA LEU A 382 -25.48 -9.41 7.84
C LEU A 382 -25.61 -8.49 6.61
N ASP A 383 -26.85 -8.33 6.12
CA ASP A 383 -27.15 -7.32 5.08
C ASP A 383 -27.45 -5.98 5.74
N VAL A 384 -26.41 -5.30 6.22
CA VAL A 384 -26.55 -4.02 6.91
C VAL A 384 -26.80 -2.92 5.89
N LYS A 385 -27.92 -2.19 6.08
CA LYS A 385 -28.25 -1.02 5.27
C LYS A 385 -28.11 0.24 6.09
N VAL A 386 -27.61 1.28 5.43
CA VAL A 386 -27.40 2.59 6.04
C VAL A 386 -28.45 3.57 5.52
N THR A 387 -29.10 4.29 6.42
CA THR A 387 -29.92 5.45 6.11
C THR A 387 -29.44 6.65 6.93
N LEU A 388 -29.55 7.85 6.35
CA LEU A 388 -29.18 9.10 7.00
C LEU A 388 -30.43 9.83 7.44
N ALA A 389 -30.47 10.29 8.70
CA ALA A 389 -31.63 10.95 9.26
C ALA A 389 -31.91 12.29 8.60
N GLU A 390 -30.87 13.07 8.33
CA GLU A 390 -30.94 14.39 7.70
C GLU A 390 -29.70 14.60 6.82
N THR A 391 -29.93 15.20 5.64
CA THR A 391 -28.86 15.64 4.75
C THR A 391 -29.10 17.10 4.40
N TRP A 392 -28.17 17.95 4.79
CA TRP A 392 -28.19 19.38 4.49
C TRP A 392 -27.40 19.65 3.21
N GLY A 393 -28.06 19.62 2.07
CA GLY A 393 -27.43 19.86 0.77
C GLY A 393 -26.92 18.59 0.09
N SER A 394 -25.93 18.74 -0.77
CA SER A 394 -25.34 17.60 -1.52
C SER A 394 -24.48 16.73 -0.62
N LEU A 395 -24.74 15.45 -0.66
CA LEU A 395 -23.96 14.43 0.01
C LEU A 395 -23.33 13.51 -1.06
N ASP A 396 -22.04 13.70 -1.30
CA ASP A 396 -21.31 12.91 -2.31
C ASP A 396 -20.88 11.56 -1.77
N ARG A 397 -20.60 11.49 -0.45
CA ARG A 397 -20.18 10.29 0.27
C ARG A 397 -20.99 10.16 1.56
N GLY A 398 -21.06 8.95 2.09
CA GLY A 398 -21.85 8.65 3.27
C GLY A 398 -21.12 7.83 4.30
N ILE A 399 -21.83 6.86 4.83
CA ILE A 399 -21.36 5.94 5.87
C ILE A 399 -21.03 4.60 5.23
N SER A 400 -19.83 4.13 5.49
CA SER A 400 -19.42 2.75 5.21
C SER A 400 -19.42 1.93 6.50
N VAL A 401 -19.85 0.67 6.43
CA VAL A 401 -19.95 -0.23 7.58
C VAL A 401 -19.41 -1.62 7.25
N LEU A 402 -18.64 -2.17 8.18
CA LEU A 402 -18.12 -3.53 8.12
C LEU A 402 -18.53 -4.30 9.38
N PRO A 403 -19.46 -5.25 9.27
CA PRO A 403 -19.77 -6.16 10.37
C PRO A 403 -18.76 -7.31 10.43
N LYS A 404 -18.23 -7.60 11.63
CA LYS A 404 -17.25 -8.67 11.88
C LYS A 404 -17.77 -9.65 12.92
N GLN A 405 -17.67 -10.96 12.66
CA GLN A 405 -18.03 -12.00 13.61
C GLN A 405 -16.80 -12.40 14.43
N ALA A 406 -16.63 -11.84 15.62
CA ALA A 406 -15.51 -12.16 16.49
C ALA A 406 -16.00 -12.84 17.78
N GLY A 407 -15.55 -14.06 18.03
CA GLY A 407 -16.07 -14.87 19.12
C GLY A 407 -17.58 -15.05 19.00
N ASP A 408 -18.32 -14.85 20.11
CA ASP A 408 -19.77 -14.98 20.15
C ASP A 408 -20.52 -13.68 19.78
N GLY A 409 -19.79 -12.64 19.37
CA GLY A 409 -20.34 -11.31 19.12
C GLY A 409 -20.09 -10.78 17.72
N VAL A 410 -21.04 -9.97 17.25
CA VAL A 410 -20.85 -9.16 16.03
C VAL A 410 -20.33 -7.79 16.44
N HIS A 411 -19.24 -7.36 15.82
CA HIS A 411 -18.69 -6.02 15.93
C HIS A 411 -19.05 -5.22 14.68
N LEU A 412 -19.33 -3.93 14.83
CA LEU A 412 -19.65 -3.06 13.69
C LEU A 412 -18.61 -1.96 13.61
N ILE A 413 -17.82 -1.95 12.55
CA ILE A 413 -16.88 -0.85 12.25
C ILE A 413 -17.59 0.07 11.30
N VAL A 414 -17.73 1.36 11.68
CA VAL A 414 -18.51 2.36 10.94
C VAL A 414 -17.64 3.57 10.69
N VAL A 415 -17.58 4.03 9.45
CA VAL A 415 -16.80 5.19 9.02
C VAL A 415 -17.69 6.18 8.31
N ASN A 416 -17.57 7.46 8.67
CA ASN A 416 -18.16 8.56 7.92
C ASN A 416 -17.14 9.07 6.89
N GLU A 417 -17.34 8.78 5.62
CA GLU A 417 -16.49 9.25 4.51
C GLU A 417 -16.76 10.72 4.13
N TRP A 418 -17.70 11.38 4.80
CA TRP A 418 -18.06 12.78 4.55
C TRP A 418 -17.38 13.73 5.54
N LEU A 419 -17.11 14.93 5.09
CA LEU A 419 -16.42 15.95 5.89
C LEU A 419 -17.27 16.53 7.03
N ASP A 420 -18.62 16.46 6.91
CA ASP A 420 -19.54 16.97 7.91
C ASP A 420 -20.10 15.88 8.82
N PRO A 421 -20.54 16.23 10.04
CA PRO A 421 -21.23 15.29 10.94
C PRO A 421 -22.51 14.75 10.32
N LEU A 422 -22.76 13.47 10.53
CA LEU A 422 -23.97 12.78 10.08
C LEU A 422 -24.66 12.09 11.26
N ARG A 423 -25.97 11.86 11.12
CA ARG A 423 -26.69 10.89 11.96
C ARG A 423 -27.12 9.75 11.08
N TYR A 424 -26.63 8.57 11.38
CA TYR A 424 -26.91 7.37 10.61
C TYR A 424 -27.78 6.38 11.39
N THR A 425 -28.56 5.60 10.66
CA THR A 425 -29.28 4.42 11.17
C THR A 425 -28.83 3.22 10.37
N LEU A 426 -28.34 2.20 11.09
CA LEU A 426 -28.09 0.87 10.55
C LEU A 426 -29.36 0.04 10.70
N SER A 427 -29.74 -0.70 9.65
CA SER A 427 -30.84 -1.67 9.66
C SER A 427 -30.37 -3.02 9.12
N GLY A 428 -31.19 -4.07 9.23
CA GLY A 428 -30.80 -5.44 8.96
C GLY A 428 -30.10 -6.11 10.14
N LEU A 429 -30.32 -5.57 11.35
CA LEU A 429 -29.71 -6.07 12.59
C LEU A 429 -30.69 -6.90 13.46
N ASP A 430 -31.70 -7.55 12.83
CA ASP A 430 -32.75 -8.26 13.55
C ASP A 430 -32.24 -9.35 14.50
N SER A 431 -31.19 -10.06 14.13
CA SER A 431 -30.52 -11.07 14.97
C SER A 431 -29.81 -10.49 16.19
N LEU A 432 -29.65 -9.17 16.24
CA LEU A 432 -28.96 -8.43 17.31
C LEU A 432 -29.94 -7.64 18.18
N ASN A 433 -31.24 -7.79 17.99
CA ASN A 433 -32.27 -7.11 18.78
C ASN A 433 -32.04 -7.24 20.29
N GLY A 434 -32.15 -6.11 21.00
CA GLY A 434 -31.95 -6.02 22.45
C GLY A 434 -30.49 -5.97 22.87
N LYS A 435 -29.53 -6.21 21.98
CA LYS A 435 -28.10 -6.07 22.31
C LYS A 435 -27.71 -4.61 22.39
N GLN A 436 -26.98 -4.27 23.44
CA GLN A 436 -26.38 -2.96 23.62
C GLN A 436 -24.97 -2.96 22.99
N TYR A 437 -24.67 -1.90 22.29
CA TYR A 437 -23.36 -1.63 21.71
C TYR A 437 -22.70 -0.42 22.34
N LYS A 438 -21.39 -0.48 22.49
CA LYS A 438 -20.56 0.63 22.95
C LYS A 438 -19.45 0.90 21.96
N ASP A 439 -19.29 2.16 21.58
CA ASP A 439 -18.11 2.58 20.81
C ASP A 439 -16.87 2.60 21.71
N SER A 440 -15.82 1.90 21.26
CA SER A 440 -14.58 1.75 22.04
C SER A 440 -13.84 3.05 22.29
N THR A 441 -14.02 4.03 21.40
CA THR A 441 -13.27 5.31 21.42
C THR A 441 -14.03 6.40 22.15
N THR A 442 -15.30 6.63 21.77
CA THR A 442 -16.10 7.73 22.33
C THR A 442 -16.87 7.34 23.58
N GLY A 443 -17.05 6.04 23.80
CA GLY A 443 -17.89 5.52 24.86
C GLY A 443 -19.39 5.65 24.61
N LEU A 444 -19.81 6.16 23.44
CA LEU A 444 -21.21 6.23 23.03
C LEU A 444 -21.83 4.83 23.08
N THR A 445 -23.05 4.76 23.59
CA THR A 445 -23.80 3.50 23.65
C THR A 445 -25.11 3.62 22.88
N ALA A 446 -25.51 2.51 22.26
CA ALA A 446 -26.82 2.39 21.63
C ALA A 446 -27.32 0.95 21.73
N THR A 447 -28.64 0.79 21.79
CA THR A 447 -29.28 -0.54 21.78
C THR A 447 -29.90 -0.79 20.42
N VAL A 448 -29.77 -2.01 19.91
CA VAL A 448 -30.48 -2.42 18.69
C VAL A 448 -31.96 -2.62 19.04
N GLU A 449 -32.82 -1.82 18.43
CA GLU A 449 -34.27 -1.87 18.59
C GLU A 449 -34.95 -2.10 17.23
N ASN A 450 -35.81 -3.07 17.13
CA ASN A 450 -36.52 -3.43 15.89
C ASN A 450 -35.57 -3.62 14.68
N GLY A 451 -34.43 -4.27 14.90
CA GLY A 451 -33.40 -4.50 13.86
C GLY A 451 -32.65 -3.26 13.45
N THR A 452 -32.73 -2.16 14.23
CA THR A 452 -32.06 -0.89 13.89
C THR A 452 -31.18 -0.34 15.01
N LEU A 453 -30.15 0.42 14.65
CA LEU A 453 -29.27 1.13 15.57
C LEU A 453 -28.97 2.53 15.01
N THR A 454 -29.19 3.58 15.79
CA THR A 454 -28.99 4.97 15.35
C THR A 454 -27.97 5.70 16.21
N LEU A 455 -26.98 6.34 15.57
CA LEU A 455 -25.93 7.12 16.25
C LEU A 455 -25.55 8.37 15.44
N PRO A 456 -25.13 9.46 16.11
CA PRO A 456 -24.44 10.56 15.45
C PRO A 456 -22.97 10.19 15.24
N ILE A 457 -22.34 10.69 14.17
CA ILE A 457 -20.92 10.53 13.89
C ILE A 457 -20.35 11.83 13.34
N ARG A 458 -19.16 12.22 13.78
CA ARG A 458 -18.49 13.42 13.27
C ARG A 458 -18.04 13.24 11.82
N GLY A 459 -17.70 14.34 11.15
CA GLY A 459 -17.06 14.29 9.84
C GLY A 459 -15.73 13.51 9.92
N TYR A 460 -15.46 12.65 8.96
CA TYR A 460 -14.35 11.70 8.98
C TYR A 460 -14.24 10.91 10.29
N GLY A 461 -15.39 10.66 10.92
CA GLY A 461 -15.47 9.90 12.18
C GLY A 461 -15.40 8.40 11.98
N VAL A 462 -14.94 7.72 13.03
CA VAL A 462 -14.87 6.26 13.08
C VAL A 462 -15.50 5.77 14.37
N HIS A 463 -16.43 4.84 14.29
CA HIS A 463 -16.94 4.08 15.43
C HIS A 463 -16.50 2.62 15.33
N VAL A 464 -16.03 2.08 16.43
CA VAL A 464 -15.78 0.64 16.61
C VAL A 464 -16.75 0.15 17.68
N LEU A 465 -17.93 -0.27 17.21
CA LEU A 465 -19.03 -0.68 18.06
C LEU A 465 -18.84 -2.15 18.46
N GLN A 466 -18.70 -2.40 19.73
CA GLN A 466 -18.60 -3.75 20.31
C GLN A 466 -19.78 -4.03 21.21
N PRO A 467 -20.23 -5.31 21.31
CA PRO A 467 -21.26 -5.69 22.26
C PRO A 467 -20.86 -5.23 23.67
N ALA A 468 -21.74 -4.47 24.33
CA ALA A 468 -21.59 -4.20 25.74
C ALA A 468 -21.93 -5.49 26.48
N GLY A 469 -20.97 -6.06 27.23
CA GLY A 469 -21.09 -7.31 27.93
C GLY A 469 -22.18 -7.32 29.02
#